data_598767765534faff6b217e6f205769cf
#
_entry.id   598767765534faff6b217e6f205769cf
#
_cell.length_a   1.000
_cell.length_b   1.000
_cell.length_c   1.000
_cell.angle_alpha   90.00
_cell.angle_beta   90.00
_cell.angle_gamma   90.00
#
_symmetry.space_group_name_H-M   'P 1'
#
loop_
_entity.id
_entity.type
_entity.pdbx_description
1 polymer ?
#
loop_
_entity_poly.entity_id
_entity_poly.type
_entity_poly.pdbx_seq_one_letter_code
_entity_poly.pdbx_strand_id
1 'polypeptide(L)'
;MHVTTIGTDQALRVRGTVGHRARYGSVRATIARGVPLTTPADTFVALGSMLTLDELIVAGDALVGWLGWATLDELAQAVRRRRGIRGIVKLRLALDEIRRGSRSPGETRTRLALVRRGLSEPALNHDVVVDGQWVACVDLAYPEARVAIEYESDLHRTDPATFRKDLTRGEHLKDVDWWLVRATADDVAHGVDRFVDRIRRLLEAGAKGAHDTRFATLG
;
A
#
# COMPACT_ATOMS: atom_id res chain seq x y z
N MET A 1 -18.42 -6.88 16.55
CA MET A 1 -17.15 -7.21 17.23
C MET A 1 -16.74 -8.64 16.89
N HIS A 2 -15.43 -8.92 16.65
CA HIS A 2 -14.91 -10.28 16.43
C HIS A 2 -14.27 -10.79 17.73
N VAL A 3 -14.58 -12.03 18.11
CA VAL A 3 -14.06 -12.68 19.33
C VAL A 3 -13.50 -14.05 18.98
N THR A 4 -12.27 -14.31 19.39
CA THR A 4 -11.60 -15.61 19.17
C THR A 4 -11.50 -16.36 20.50
N THR A 5 -12.12 -17.53 20.60
CA THR A 5 -11.92 -18.47 21.72
C THR A 5 -10.74 -19.38 21.41
N ILE A 6 -9.85 -19.58 22.38
CA ILE A 6 -8.62 -20.39 22.22
C ILE A 6 -8.76 -21.67 23.05
N GLY A 7 -8.50 -22.82 22.42
CA GLY A 7 -8.49 -24.11 23.08
C GLY A 7 -9.89 -24.70 23.45
N THR A 8 -10.92 -24.13 22.86
CA THR A 8 -12.30 -24.64 23.02
C THR A 8 -12.85 -25.19 21.71
N ASP A 9 -13.78 -26.12 21.79
CA ASP A 9 -14.44 -26.69 20.61
C ASP A 9 -15.56 -25.83 20.04
N GLN A 10 -15.96 -24.77 20.75
CA GLN A 10 -17.07 -23.91 20.37
C GLN A 10 -16.62 -22.45 20.21
N ALA A 11 -17.07 -21.82 19.12
CA ALA A 11 -16.96 -20.38 18.96
C ALA A 11 -18.03 -19.67 19.80
N LEU A 12 -17.70 -18.49 20.33
CA LEU A 12 -18.66 -17.67 21.08
C LEU A 12 -19.84 -17.29 20.18
N ARG A 13 -21.09 -17.52 20.71
CA ARG A 13 -22.35 -17.17 20.05
C ARG A 13 -23.11 -16.15 20.88
N VAL A 14 -22.82 -14.88 20.70
CA VAL A 14 -23.49 -13.78 21.39
C VAL A 14 -23.93 -12.75 20.34
N ARG A 15 -25.14 -12.18 20.53
CA ARG A 15 -25.66 -11.14 19.63
C ARG A 15 -24.68 -9.97 19.47
N GLY A 16 -24.44 -9.54 18.25
CA GLY A 16 -23.49 -8.47 17.93
C GLY A 16 -22.02 -8.91 17.89
N THR A 17 -21.74 -10.22 18.01
CA THR A 17 -20.38 -10.76 17.88
C THR A 17 -20.29 -11.78 16.74
N VAL A 18 -19.11 -11.82 16.11
CA VAL A 18 -18.70 -12.91 15.22
C VAL A 18 -17.67 -13.74 15.96
N GLY A 19 -18.05 -14.96 16.33
CA GLY A 19 -17.19 -15.87 17.07
C GLY A 19 -16.24 -16.62 16.14
N HIS A 20 -14.98 -16.68 16.53
CA HIS A 20 -13.94 -17.49 15.92
C HIS A 20 -13.38 -18.47 16.95
N ARG A 21 -12.73 -19.53 16.48
CA ARG A 21 -12.02 -20.47 17.34
C ARG A 21 -10.60 -20.69 16.83
N ALA A 22 -9.69 -20.88 17.75
CA ALA A 22 -8.31 -21.19 17.47
C ALA A 22 -7.77 -22.29 18.40
N ARG A 23 -6.85 -23.09 17.90
CA ARG A 23 -6.15 -24.08 18.73
C ARG A 23 -5.12 -23.38 19.62
N TYR A 24 -4.80 -24.00 20.77
CA TYR A 24 -3.69 -23.54 21.60
C TYR A 24 -2.42 -23.40 20.77
N GLY A 25 -1.63 -22.34 21.03
CA GLY A 25 -0.37 -22.05 20.34
C GLY A 25 -0.50 -21.57 18.90
N SER A 26 -1.70 -21.63 18.29
CA SER A 26 -1.87 -21.18 16.90
C SER A 26 -2.16 -19.68 16.77
N VAL A 27 -2.52 -19.00 17.84
CA VAL A 27 -2.79 -17.57 17.94
C VAL A 27 -2.06 -17.00 19.13
N ARG A 28 -1.40 -15.86 18.95
CA ARG A 28 -0.82 -15.06 20.03
C ARG A 28 -1.75 -13.94 20.41
N ALA A 29 -1.84 -13.67 21.70
CA ALA A 29 -2.59 -12.56 22.24
C ALA A 29 -1.67 -11.54 22.89
N THR A 30 -2.11 -10.31 22.93
CA THR A 30 -1.53 -9.19 23.67
C THR A 30 -2.61 -8.53 24.51
N ILE A 31 -2.22 -7.64 25.42
CA ILE A 31 -3.16 -6.85 26.22
C ILE A 31 -3.03 -5.39 25.79
N ALA A 32 -4.14 -4.79 25.38
CA ALA A 32 -4.21 -3.36 25.11
C ALA A 32 -5.31 -2.74 25.97
N ARG A 33 -4.95 -1.76 26.79
CA ARG A 33 -5.86 -1.08 27.74
C ARG A 33 -6.67 -2.07 28.61
N GLY A 34 -6.00 -3.13 29.07
CA GLY A 34 -6.64 -4.16 29.91
C GLY A 34 -7.49 -5.18 29.16
N VAL A 35 -7.62 -5.07 27.84
CA VAL A 35 -8.41 -6.00 27.02
C VAL A 35 -7.48 -6.97 26.28
N PRO A 36 -7.68 -8.29 26.35
CA PRO A 36 -6.95 -9.25 25.55
C PRO A 36 -7.34 -9.14 24.08
N LEU A 37 -6.35 -8.93 23.22
CA LEU A 37 -6.49 -8.81 21.76
C LEU A 37 -5.56 -9.81 21.08
N THR A 38 -5.92 -10.28 19.88
CA THR A 38 -4.95 -10.95 19.00
C THR A 38 -3.82 -9.98 18.65
N THR A 39 -2.58 -10.47 18.51
CA THR A 39 -1.50 -9.62 17.98
C THR A 39 -1.87 -9.09 16.60
N PRO A 40 -1.29 -7.96 16.14
CA PRO A 40 -1.53 -7.45 14.80
C PRO A 40 -1.31 -8.51 13.70
N ALA A 41 -0.24 -9.30 13.83
CA ALA A 41 0.06 -10.37 12.88
C ALA A 41 -0.98 -11.51 12.91
N ASP A 42 -1.48 -11.89 14.07
CA ASP A 42 -2.53 -12.91 14.16
C ASP A 42 -3.90 -12.35 13.75
N THR A 43 -4.14 -11.05 13.91
CA THR A 43 -5.30 -10.36 13.35
C THR A 43 -5.25 -10.39 11.82
N PHE A 44 -4.09 -10.10 11.20
CA PHE A 44 -3.91 -10.22 9.76
C PHE A 44 -4.27 -11.62 9.24
N VAL A 45 -3.81 -12.67 9.93
CA VAL A 45 -4.16 -14.05 9.57
C VAL A 45 -5.67 -14.30 9.65
N ALA A 46 -6.35 -13.78 10.66
CA ALA A 46 -7.81 -13.92 10.79
C ALA A 46 -8.58 -13.25 9.64
N LEU A 47 -8.06 -12.13 9.11
CA LEU A 47 -8.63 -11.44 7.94
C LEU A 47 -8.58 -12.27 6.66
N GLY A 48 -7.70 -13.25 6.54
CA GLY A 48 -7.53 -14.09 5.36
C GLY A 48 -8.79 -14.81 4.87
N SER A 49 -9.72 -15.11 5.77
CA SER A 49 -11.00 -15.73 5.42
C SER A 49 -12.10 -14.73 5.03
N MET A 50 -11.88 -13.43 5.26
CA MET A 50 -12.90 -12.39 5.13
C MET A 50 -12.62 -11.41 4.00
N LEU A 51 -11.35 -11.04 3.80
CA LEU A 51 -10.93 -10.04 2.84
C LEU A 51 -10.56 -10.66 1.49
N THR A 52 -10.63 -9.88 0.43
CA THR A 52 -10.04 -10.16 -0.88
C THR A 52 -8.52 -10.14 -0.81
N LEU A 53 -7.83 -10.53 -1.87
CA LEU A 53 -6.36 -10.46 -1.92
C LEU A 53 -5.87 -9.02 -1.79
N ASP A 54 -6.48 -8.09 -2.53
CA ASP A 54 -6.08 -6.68 -2.53
C ASP A 54 -6.32 -6.01 -1.17
N GLU A 55 -7.44 -6.31 -0.51
CA GLU A 55 -7.72 -5.83 0.83
C GLU A 55 -6.73 -6.39 1.87
N LEU A 56 -6.27 -7.64 1.70
CA LEU A 56 -5.22 -8.22 2.53
C LEU A 56 -3.88 -7.51 2.33
N ILE A 57 -3.53 -7.19 1.08
CA ILE A 57 -2.30 -6.45 0.79
C ILE A 57 -2.39 -5.05 1.41
N VAL A 58 -3.52 -4.34 1.25
CA VAL A 58 -3.75 -3.04 1.91
C VAL A 58 -3.61 -3.14 3.43
N ALA A 59 -4.20 -4.16 4.05
CA ALA A 59 -4.08 -4.38 5.49
C ALA A 59 -2.63 -4.70 5.91
N GLY A 60 -1.92 -5.49 5.10
CA GLY A 60 -0.52 -5.82 5.32
C GLY A 60 0.40 -4.62 5.18
N ASP A 61 0.27 -3.83 4.10
CA ASP A 61 1.01 -2.59 3.89
C ASP A 61 0.80 -1.62 5.07
N ALA A 62 -0.46 -1.50 5.56
CA ALA A 62 -0.77 -0.70 6.74
C ALA A 62 0.00 -1.17 7.97
N LEU A 63 -0.01 -2.46 8.25
CA LEU A 63 0.62 -3.04 9.43
C LEU A 63 2.13 -2.89 9.42
N VAL A 64 2.78 -3.08 8.27
CA VAL A 64 4.25 -3.00 8.15
C VAL A 64 4.75 -1.58 7.82
N GLY A 65 3.89 -0.74 7.30
CA GLY A 65 4.16 0.64 6.87
C GLY A 65 3.77 1.67 7.93
N TRP A 66 2.73 2.46 7.65
CA TRP A 66 2.40 3.66 8.45
C TRP A 66 1.92 3.37 9.88
N LEU A 67 1.36 2.19 10.18
CA LEU A 67 1.03 1.83 11.54
C LEU A 67 2.25 1.31 12.31
N GLY A 68 3.16 0.60 11.62
CA GLY A 68 4.36 0.02 12.24
C GLY A 68 4.06 -1.01 13.34
N TRP A 69 2.89 -1.66 13.29
CA TRP A 69 2.43 -2.58 14.35
C TRP A 69 2.92 -4.01 14.16
N ALA A 70 3.45 -4.33 12.99
CA ALA A 70 4.07 -5.62 12.70
C ALA A 70 5.18 -5.46 11.66
N THR A 71 6.11 -6.39 11.65
CA THR A 71 7.07 -6.58 10.56
C THR A 71 6.55 -7.61 9.56
N LEU A 72 7.06 -7.61 8.34
CA LEU A 72 6.74 -8.62 7.33
C LEU A 72 7.06 -10.04 7.84
N ASP A 73 8.17 -10.17 8.58
CA ASP A 73 8.58 -11.44 9.21
C ASP A 73 7.56 -11.94 10.24
N GLU A 74 7.01 -11.06 11.08
CA GLU A 74 5.97 -11.42 12.04
C GLU A 74 4.68 -11.87 11.34
N LEU A 75 4.28 -11.19 10.25
CA LEU A 75 3.15 -11.61 9.41
C LEU A 75 3.41 -12.99 8.82
N ALA A 76 4.58 -13.20 8.22
CA ALA A 76 4.96 -14.48 7.64
C ALA A 76 5.00 -15.61 8.68
N GLN A 77 5.55 -15.35 9.88
CA GLN A 77 5.56 -16.31 10.98
C GLN A 77 4.13 -16.66 11.44
N ALA A 78 3.24 -15.67 11.56
CA ALA A 78 1.84 -15.90 11.93
C ALA A 78 1.11 -16.76 10.89
N VAL A 79 1.31 -16.49 9.60
CA VAL A 79 0.76 -17.30 8.49
C VAL A 79 1.30 -18.72 8.53
N ARG A 80 2.59 -18.92 8.78
CA ARG A 80 3.20 -20.27 8.90
C ARG A 80 2.63 -21.09 10.05
N ARG A 81 2.31 -20.45 11.19
CA ARG A 81 1.69 -21.14 12.35
C ARG A 81 0.28 -21.66 12.05
N ARG A 82 -0.44 -21.03 11.13
CA ARG A 82 -1.85 -21.30 10.85
C ARG A 82 -2.03 -22.16 9.59
N ARG A 83 -1.67 -23.44 9.68
CA ARG A 83 -1.83 -24.39 8.56
C ARG A 83 -3.30 -24.82 8.43
N GLY A 84 -3.74 -25.03 7.17
CA GLY A 84 -5.05 -25.63 6.87
C GLY A 84 -6.26 -24.74 7.16
N ILE A 85 -6.09 -23.44 7.39
CA ILE A 85 -7.19 -22.49 7.55
C ILE A 85 -7.72 -21.98 6.22
N ARG A 86 -8.99 -21.57 6.20
CA ARG A 86 -9.59 -20.89 5.06
C ARG A 86 -8.83 -19.60 4.76
N GLY A 87 -8.49 -19.39 3.49
CA GLY A 87 -7.74 -18.20 3.02
C GLY A 87 -6.23 -18.30 3.13
N ILE A 88 -5.65 -19.45 3.55
CA ILE A 88 -4.19 -19.59 3.71
C ILE A 88 -3.41 -19.34 2.41
N VAL A 89 -3.94 -19.75 1.26
CA VAL A 89 -3.32 -19.51 -0.05
C VAL A 89 -3.28 -18.00 -0.33
N LYS A 90 -4.40 -17.31 -0.10
CA LYS A 90 -4.54 -15.87 -0.26
C LYS A 90 -3.58 -15.08 0.65
N LEU A 91 -3.42 -15.52 1.90
CA LEU A 91 -2.47 -14.92 2.84
C LEU A 91 -1.03 -15.04 2.36
N ARG A 92 -0.65 -16.18 1.78
CA ARG A 92 0.70 -16.39 1.22
C ARG A 92 0.94 -15.47 0.02
N LEU A 93 -0.02 -15.42 -0.91
CA LEU A 93 0.05 -14.49 -2.06
C LEU A 93 0.13 -13.02 -1.60
N ALA A 94 -0.64 -12.64 -0.57
CA ALA A 94 -0.56 -11.30 -0.03
C ALA A 94 0.83 -10.97 0.54
N LEU A 95 1.48 -11.91 1.25
CA LEU A 95 2.82 -11.70 1.80
C LEU A 95 3.86 -11.36 0.72
N ASP A 96 3.74 -11.95 -0.46
CA ASP A 96 4.66 -11.72 -1.58
C ASP A 96 4.49 -10.29 -2.15
N GLU A 97 3.30 -9.71 -2.01
CA GLU A 97 2.94 -8.39 -2.55
C GLU A 97 2.91 -7.25 -1.50
N ILE A 98 3.01 -7.55 -0.21
CA ILE A 98 3.07 -6.53 0.86
C ILE A 98 4.37 -5.74 0.74
N ARG A 99 4.27 -4.40 0.81
CA ARG A 99 5.41 -3.49 0.76
C ARG A 99 5.41 -2.53 1.94
N ARG A 100 6.60 -2.26 2.42
CA ARG A 100 6.83 -1.18 3.37
C ARG A 100 6.98 0.14 2.60
N GLY A 101 6.31 1.19 3.02
CA GLY A 101 6.45 2.50 2.39
C GLY A 101 5.12 3.14 2.02
N SER A 102 4.09 2.37 1.68
CA SER A 102 2.75 2.94 1.50
C SER A 102 2.27 3.58 2.80
N ARG A 103 1.66 4.77 2.71
CA ARG A 103 1.13 5.54 3.85
C ARG A 103 -0.39 5.60 3.87
N SER A 104 -1.04 5.08 2.85
CA SER A 104 -2.50 5.06 2.77
C SER A 104 -3.02 3.85 1.98
N PRO A 105 -4.29 3.45 2.20
CA PRO A 105 -4.94 2.43 1.38
C PRO A 105 -5.02 2.81 -0.11
N GLY A 106 -5.11 4.11 -0.42
CA GLY A 106 -5.18 4.61 -1.79
C GLY A 106 -3.85 4.42 -2.53
N GLU A 107 -2.73 4.71 -1.90
CA GLU A 107 -1.39 4.47 -2.44
C GLU A 107 -1.18 2.98 -2.76
N THR A 108 -1.52 2.08 -1.81
CA THR A 108 -1.44 0.63 -2.04
C THR A 108 -2.29 0.20 -3.24
N ARG A 109 -3.55 0.66 -3.34
CA ARG A 109 -4.43 0.33 -4.47
C ARG A 109 -3.90 0.88 -5.79
N THR A 110 -3.35 2.10 -5.81
CA THR A 110 -2.73 2.70 -6.99
C THR A 110 -1.53 1.86 -7.45
N ARG A 111 -0.63 1.49 -6.53
CA ARG A 111 0.49 0.58 -6.81
C ARG A 111 0.02 -0.72 -7.45
N LEU A 112 -0.95 -1.39 -6.82
CA LEU A 112 -1.50 -2.65 -7.32
C LEU A 112 -2.14 -2.50 -8.69
N ALA A 113 -2.86 -1.41 -8.94
CA ALA A 113 -3.47 -1.13 -10.24
C ALA A 113 -2.41 -1.04 -11.36
N LEU A 114 -1.29 -0.37 -11.11
CA LEU A 114 -0.17 -0.23 -12.05
C LEU A 114 0.51 -1.59 -12.32
N VAL A 115 0.91 -2.29 -11.26
CA VAL A 115 1.63 -3.57 -11.37
C VAL A 115 0.78 -4.66 -12.04
N ARG A 116 -0.51 -4.76 -11.70
CA ARG A 116 -1.43 -5.75 -12.30
C ARG A 116 -1.73 -5.49 -13.77
N ARG A 117 -1.45 -4.27 -14.26
CA ARG A 117 -1.53 -3.90 -15.68
C ARG A 117 -0.18 -3.96 -16.39
N GLY A 118 0.84 -4.59 -15.75
CA GLY A 118 2.13 -4.89 -16.35
C GLY A 118 3.14 -3.74 -16.35
N LEU A 119 2.90 -2.67 -15.59
CA LEU A 119 3.94 -1.69 -15.33
C LEU A 119 4.90 -2.22 -14.24
N SER A 120 6.14 -1.76 -14.26
CA SER A 120 7.09 -2.03 -13.18
C SER A 120 6.57 -1.50 -11.84
N GLU A 121 7.05 -2.07 -10.74
CA GLU A 121 6.66 -1.59 -9.42
C GLU A 121 7.25 -0.19 -9.18
N PRO A 122 6.42 0.81 -8.84
CA PRO A 122 6.89 2.17 -8.56
C PRO A 122 7.62 2.20 -7.21
N ALA A 123 8.57 3.13 -7.07
CA ALA A 123 9.11 3.49 -5.76
C ALA A 123 8.03 4.13 -4.90
N LEU A 124 7.98 3.75 -3.61
CA LEU A 124 6.97 4.23 -2.66
C LEU A 124 7.53 5.33 -1.78
N ASN A 125 6.76 6.38 -1.54
CA ASN A 125 7.14 7.54 -0.73
C ASN A 125 8.54 8.02 -1.07
N HIS A 126 8.71 8.31 -2.36
CA HIS A 126 10.00 8.64 -2.95
C HIS A 126 10.37 10.11 -2.72
N ASP A 127 11.55 10.35 -2.16
CA ASP A 127 12.12 11.69 -2.08
C ASP A 127 12.74 12.08 -3.43
N VAL A 128 12.17 13.10 -4.06
CA VAL A 128 12.72 13.72 -5.26
C VAL A 128 13.84 14.64 -4.83
N VAL A 129 15.07 14.33 -5.26
CA VAL A 129 16.28 15.12 -5.00
C VAL A 129 16.92 15.46 -6.33
N VAL A 130 17.20 16.75 -6.58
CA VAL A 130 17.86 17.25 -7.79
C VAL A 130 19.05 18.11 -7.37
N ASP A 131 20.23 17.85 -7.94
CA ASP A 131 21.48 18.53 -7.61
C ASP A 131 21.79 18.60 -6.10
N GLY A 132 21.42 17.53 -5.37
CA GLY A 132 21.57 17.43 -3.92
C GLY A 132 20.54 18.21 -3.10
N GLN A 133 19.60 18.88 -3.74
CA GLN A 133 18.52 19.63 -3.10
C GLN A 133 17.24 18.76 -3.04
N TRP A 134 16.65 18.66 -1.86
CA TRP A 134 15.34 18.01 -1.69
C TRP A 134 14.23 18.90 -2.29
N VAL A 135 13.42 18.32 -3.15
CA VAL A 135 12.33 19.02 -3.85
C VAL A 135 10.97 18.65 -3.23
N ALA A 136 10.66 17.36 -3.18
CA ALA A 136 9.38 16.86 -2.67
C ALA A 136 9.50 15.39 -2.27
N CYS A 137 8.57 14.93 -1.42
CA CYS A 137 8.28 13.51 -1.24
C CYS A 137 6.96 13.19 -1.94
N VAL A 138 6.95 12.20 -2.84
CA VAL A 138 5.77 11.81 -3.62
C VAL A 138 5.34 10.38 -3.28
N ASP A 139 4.03 10.09 -3.37
CA ASP A 139 3.49 8.80 -2.92
C ASP A 139 4.05 7.62 -3.70
N LEU A 140 4.09 7.73 -5.05
CA LEU A 140 4.66 6.74 -5.95
C LEU A 140 5.50 7.45 -7.01
N ALA A 141 6.61 6.82 -7.41
CA ALA A 141 7.49 7.39 -8.44
C ALA A 141 8.05 6.34 -9.39
N TYR A 142 8.34 6.79 -10.59
CA TYR A 142 9.24 6.15 -11.55
C TYR A 142 10.41 7.12 -11.81
N PRO A 143 11.47 7.06 -10.99
CA PRO A 143 12.53 8.08 -11.00
C PRO A 143 13.25 8.20 -12.34
N GLU A 144 13.50 7.08 -13.03
CA GLU A 144 14.22 7.06 -14.32
C GLU A 144 13.44 7.79 -15.42
N ALA A 145 12.11 7.83 -15.32
CA ALA A 145 11.23 8.53 -16.25
C ALA A 145 10.77 9.90 -15.71
N ARG A 146 11.19 10.27 -14.49
CA ARG A 146 10.76 11.48 -13.78
C ARG A 146 9.23 11.61 -13.68
N VAL A 147 8.55 10.50 -13.38
CA VAL A 147 7.08 10.46 -13.20
C VAL A 147 6.76 10.28 -11.74
N ALA A 148 6.05 11.24 -11.17
CA ALA A 148 5.48 11.22 -9.83
C ALA A 148 3.98 10.96 -9.90
N ILE A 149 3.46 10.17 -8.97
CA ILE A 149 2.03 9.88 -8.84
C ILE A 149 1.64 10.16 -7.40
N GLU A 150 0.59 10.95 -7.19
CA GLU A 150 -0.01 11.24 -5.89
C GLU A 150 -1.45 10.75 -5.85
N TYR A 151 -1.84 10.11 -4.76
CA TYR A 151 -3.21 9.68 -4.54
C TYR A 151 -4.01 10.77 -3.83
N GLU A 152 -4.98 11.34 -4.52
CA GLU A 152 -5.92 12.30 -3.93
C GLU A 152 -7.10 11.59 -3.28
N SER A 153 -7.21 11.72 -1.95
CA SER A 153 -8.43 11.34 -1.25
C SER A 153 -9.43 12.50 -1.22
N ASP A 154 -10.72 12.20 -1.31
CA ASP A 154 -11.77 13.22 -1.25
C ASP A 154 -11.75 14.04 0.05
N LEU A 155 -11.16 13.51 1.12
CA LEU A 155 -11.03 14.18 2.43
C LEU A 155 -10.04 15.36 2.42
N HIS A 156 -9.06 15.40 1.49
CA HIS A 156 -8.06 16.47 1.44
C HIS A 156 -8.51 17.70 0.64
N ARG A 157 -9.65 17.65 -0.05
CA ARG A 157 -10.13 18.76 -0.90
C ARG A 157 -10.74 19.94 -0.12
N THR A 158 -10.89 19.83 1.21
CA THR A 158 -11.61 20.82 2.03
C THR A 158 -10.73 21.77 2.82
N ASP A 159 -9.40 21.54 2.88
CA ASP A 159 -8.48 22.45 3.61
C ASP A 159 -7.69 23.36 2.66
N PRO A 160 -7.96 24.70 2.69
CA PRO A 160 -7.26 25.66 1.83
C PRO A 160 -5.74 25.76 2.06
N ALA A 161 -5.25 25.40 3.27
CA ALA A 161 -3.82 25.43 3.56
C ALA A 161 -3.09 24.24 2.91
N THR A 162 -3.70 23.07 2.95
CA THR A 162 -3.22 21.86 2.26
C THR A 162 -3.23 22.07 0.75
N PHE A 163 -4.30 22.65 0.20
CA PHE A 163 -4.40 22.95 -1.23
C PHE A 163 -3.26 23.86 -1.74
N ARG A 164 -2.91 24.91 -0.99
CA ARG A 164 -1.77 25.80 -1.37
C ARG A 164 -0.44 25.07 -1.36
N LYS A 165 -0.18 24.24 -0.36
CA LYS A 165 1.05 23.43 -0.29
C LYS A 165 1.16 22.44 -1.47
N ASP A 166 0.04 21.82 -1.84
CA ASP A 166 -0.01 20.88 -2.96
C ASP A 166 0.21 21.57 -4.31
N LEU A 167 -0.27 22.81 -4.47
CA LEU A 167 -0.01 23.62 -5.66
C LEU A 167 1.48 23.95 -5.77
N THR A 168 2.09 24.47 -4.70
CA THR A 168 3.52 24.82 -4.65
C THR A 168 4.40 23.59 -4.91
N ARG A 169 4.05 22.44 -4.34
CA ARG A 169 4.77 21.18 -4.58
C ARG A 169 4.71 20.74 -6.04
N GLY A 170 3.54 20.90 -6.68
CA GLY A 170 3.38 20.60 -8.10
C GLY A 170 4.20 21.52 -9.00
N GLU A 171 4.32 22.81 -8.64
CA GLU A 171 5.19 23.78 -9.34
C GLU A 171 6.66 23.38 -9.19
N HIS A 172 7.13 23.08 -7.98
CA HIS A 172 8.52 22.64 -7.74
C HIS A 172 8.89 21.37 -8.53
N LEU A 173 7.99 20.38 -8.61
CA LEU A 173 8.24 19.19 -9.41
C LEU A 173 8.34 19.50 -10.90
N LYS A 174 7.51 20.42 -11.41
CA LYS A 174 7.54 20.88 -12.80
C LYS A 174 8.83 21.63 -13.12
N ASP A 175 9.33 22.46 -12.21
CA ASP A 175 10.56 23.24 -12.37
C ASP A 175 11.80 22.34 -12.52
N VAL A 176 11.73 21.09 -12.06
CA VAL A 176 12.79 20.09 -12.19
C VAL A 176 12.46 18.98 -13.20
N ASP A 177 11.55 19.25 -14.13
CA ASP A 177 11.13 18.35 -15.23
C ASP A 177 10.52 17.03 -14.75
N TRP A 178 9.81 17.03 -13.62
CA TRP A 178 9.03 15.88 -13.18
C TRP A 178 7.56 16.01 -13.62
N TRP A 179 7.02 14.92 -14.17
CA TRP A 179 5.60 14.79 -14.47
C TRP A 179 4.82 14.40 -13.22
N LEU A 180 3.94 15.27 -12.73
CA LEU A 180 3.04 14.93 -11.64
C LEU A 180 1.70 14.46 -12.19
N VAL A 181 1.30 13.23 -11.80
CA VAL A 181 -0.02 12.64 -12.10
C VAL A 181 -0.78 12.44 -10.80
N ARG A 182 -2.00 12.93 -10.75
CA ARG A 182 -2.90 12.69 -9.63
C ARG A 182 -3.80 11.51 -9.94
N ALA A 183 -3.89 10.59 -8.98
CA ALA A 183 -4.74 9.41 -9.01
C ALA A 183 -5.88 9.58 -8.02
N THR A 184 -7.09 9.33 -8.43
CA THR A 184 -8.30 9.38 -7.59
C THR A 184 -8.83 7.97 -7.33
N ALA A 185 -9.78 7.85 -6.41
CA ALA A 185 -10.47 6.59 -6.17
C ALA A 185 -11.17 6.07 -7.45
N ASP A 186 -11.72 6.98 -8.27
CA ASP A 186 -12.38 6.62 -9.53
C ASP A 186 -11.38 6.11 -10.58
N ASP A 187 -10.21 6.71 -10.68
CA ASP A 187 -9.14 6.26 -11.59
C ASP A 187 -8.71 4.82 -11.26
N VAL A 188 -8.63 4.47 -9.97
CA VAL A 188 -8.17 3.15 -9.53
C VAL A 188 -9.28 2.09 -9.56
N ALA A 189 -10.56 2.49 -9.39
CA ALA A 189 -11.69 1.56 -9.35
C ALA A 189 -12.35 1.35 -10.74
N HIS A 190 -12.60 2.40 -11.47
CA HIS A 190 -13.41 2.37 -12.72
C HIS A 190 -12.62 2.82 -13.95
N GLY A 191 -11.68 3.74 -13.79
CA GLY A 191 -10.87 4.31 -14.86
C GLY A 191 -9.49 3.68 -15.03
N VAL A 192 -9.23 2.51 -14.45
CA VAL A 192 -7.89 1.95 -14.26
C VAL A 192 -7.11 1.79 -15.58
N ASP A 193 -7.72 1.34 -16.66
CA ASP A 193 -7.03 1.13 -17.92
C ASP A 193 -6.59 2.46 -18.54
N ARG A 194 -7.47 3.47 -18.53
CA ARG A 194 -7.16 4.83 -18.99
C ARG A 194 -6.07 5.49 -18.15
N PHE A 195 -6.12 5.31 -16.84
CA PHE A 195 -5.11 5.82 -15.91
C PHE A 195 -3.75 5.18 -16.18
N VAL A 196 -3.69 3.85 -16.27
CA VAL A 196 -2.46 3.10 -16.55
C VAL A 196 -1.87 3.45 -17.91
N ASP A 197 -2.71 3.59 -18.96
CA ASP A 197 -2.27 3.99 -20.30
C ASP A 197 -1.68 5.41 -20.30
N ARG A 198 -2.21 6.31 -19.48
CA ARG A 198 -1.61 7.64 -19.29
C ARG A 198 -0.21 7.53 -18.70
N ILE A 199 -0.05 6.73 -17.64
CA ILE A 199 1.28 6.52 -17.01
C ILE A 199 2.23 5.87 -18.02
N ARG A 200 1.80 4.82 -18.73
CA ARG A 200 2.64 4.13 -19.74
C ARG A 200 3.20 5.10 -20.78
N ARG A 201 2.37 5.99 -21.32
CA ARG A 201 2.83 7.03 -22.27
C ARG A 201 3.88 7.97 -21.68
N LEU A 202 3.73 8.35 -20.41
CA LEU A 202 4.72 9.20 -19.73
C LEU A 202 6.04 8.46 -19.51
N LEU A 203 6.00 7.18 -19.13
CA LEU A 203 7.20 6.35 -18.97
C LEU A 203 7.96 6.20 -20.30
N GLU A 204 7.24 5.98 -21.41
CA GLU A 204 7.82 5.90 -22.75
C GLU A 204 8.44 7.24 -23.19
N ALA A 205 7.81 8.36 -22.88
CA ALA A 205 8.33 9.70 -23.18
C ALA A 205 9.58 10.01 -22.34
N GLY A 206 9.56 9.71 -21.03
CA GLY A 206 10.70 9.90 -20.15
C GLY A 206 11.91 9.06 -20.53
N ALA A 207 11.68 7.81 -20.95
CA ALA A 207 12.75 6.93 -21.45
C ALA A 207 13.43 7.48 -22.70
N LYS A 208 12.69 8.10 -23.62
CA LYS A 208 13.23 8.74 -24.83
C LYS A 208 14.05 10.00 -24.50
N GLY A 209 13.53 10.88 -23.61
CA GLY A 209 14.24 12.08 -23.18
C GLY A 209 15.55 11.78 -22.42
N ALA A 210 15.59 10.72 -21.63
CA ALA A 210 16.80 10.26 -20.97
C ALA A 210 17.87 9.71 -21.95
N HIS A 211 17.47 9.20 -23.11
CA HIS A 211 18.38 8.76 -24.18
C HIS A 211 19.01 9.95 -24.90
N ASP A 212 18.26 11.01 -25.19
CA ASP A 212 18.77 12.21 -25.87
C ASP A 212 19.81 12.95 -25.02
N THR A 213 19.61 13.03 -23.70
CA THR A 213 20.55 13.70 -22.79
C THR A 213 21.89 12.96 -22.65
N ARG A 214 21.92 11.63 -22.80
CA ARG A 214 23.16 10.83 -22.74
C ARG A 214 24.04 10.99 -23.99
N PHE A 215 23.46 11.29 -25.13
CA PHE A 215 24.23 11.57 -26.36
C PHE A 215 24.77 13.01 -26.46
N ALA A 216 24.12 13.95 -25.75
CA ALA A 216 24.58 15.34 -25.72
C ALA A 216 25.81 15.57 -24.82
N THR A 217 26.14 14.63 -23.92
CA THR A 217 27.29 14.76 -22.98
C THR A 217 28.56 14.05 -23.46
N LEU A 218 28.56 13.47 -24.66
CA LEU A 218 29.72 12.77 -25.28
C LEU A 218 30.23 13.46 -26.55
N GLY A 219 29.90 14.74 -26.76
CA GLY A 219 30.36 15.58 -27.84
C GLY A 219 31.40 16.58 -27.39
#